data_117c7a4fe7288469ebcb4cead29c8528
#
_entry.id   117c7a4fe7288469ebcb4cead29c8528
#
_cell.length_a   1.000
_cell.length_b   1.000
_cell.length_c   1.000
_cell.angle_alpha   90.00
_cell.angle_beta   90.00
_cell.angle_gamma   90.00
#
_symmetry.space_group_name_H-M   'P 1'
#
loop_
_entity.id
_entity.type
_entity.pdbx_description
1 polymer ?
#
loop_
_entity_poly.entity_id
_entity_poly.type
_entity_poly.pdbx_seq_one_letter_code
_entity_poly.pdbx_strand_id
1 'polypeptide(L)'
;MRYLILGSGPAGIAAAKAARKHDKDAEVILATEEHAAPYLRPLLPDLVSGERELSGVADPQGKGLAKSGVKLLGGKRARRVDAAKNRVTFSDGSEETYNFLCVATGGRPILPLALMWAPGSFLFLNSLGDAQRVRERAMRSDTTVVYGPGYLGIEAARAMRKLGNQVIWINPGLPRFGNPISGDVEARVTDQLRARGVKVHEGTEIADVIDVDGKNFEVVTAGGGTIRCHLIVVATERLPNIGFLEGSGVKAGAGVLVDEYLRTNVSNIYAAGDCAEVYDINRRESRINFGWRSAIKQGQLAGENMAGGGKVYIKNAEDYFGLLYGAPLLERAAG
;
A
#
# COMPACT_ATOMS: atom_id res chain seq x y z
N MET A 1 2.50 29.49 -7.81
CA MET A 1 3.15 28.19 -8.08
C MET A 1 2.11 27.11 -8.33
N ARG A 2 2.47 26.03 -9.04
CA ARG A 2 1.61 24.90 -9.31
C ARG A 2 2.28 23.62 -8.84
N TYR A 3 1.69 23.00 -7.82
CA TYR A 3 2.16 21.73 -7.22
C TYR A 3 1.26 20.60 -7.69
N LEU A 4 1.85 19.59 -8.33
CA LEU A 4 1.15 18.37 -8.73
C LEU A 4 1.63 17.21 -7.84
N ILE A 5 0.69 16.54 -7.19
CA ILE A 5 0.96 15.38 -6.35
C ILE A 5 0.28 14.17 -6.97
N LEU A 6 1.01 13.06 -7.15
CA LEU A 6 0.51 11.82 -7.71
C LEU A 6 0.27 10.79 -6.59
N GLY A 7 -0.98 10.47 -6.34
CA GLY A 7 -1.42 9.49 -5.34
C GLY A 7 -2.09 10.11 -4.12
N SER A 8 -3.28 9.62 -3.78
CA SER A 8 -4.11 10.06 -2.63
C SER A 8 -3.94 9.19 -1.39
N GLY A 9 -2.82 8.49 -1.27
CA GLY A 9 -2.41 7.80 -0.05
C GLY A 9 -1.93 8.78 1.02
N PRO A 10 -1.50 8.26 2.20
CA PRO A 10 -1.10 9.10 3.33
C PRO A 10 0.02 10.09 2.99
N ALA A 11 0.99 9.68 2.17
CA ALA A 11 2.08 10.56 1.72
C ALA A 11 1.55 11.70 0.85
N GLY A 12 0.73 11.40 -0.15
CA GLY A 12 0.22 12.42 -1.08
C GLY A 12 -0.71 13.43 -0.40
N ILE A 13 -1.59 12.97 0.48
CA ILE A 13 -2.46 13.85 1.27
C ILE A 13 -1.63 14.78 2.15
N ALA A 14 -0.63 14.22 2.85
CA ALA A 14 0.24 15.00 3.70
C ALA A 14 1.06 16.03 2.90
N ALA A 15 1.60 15.63 1.72
CA ALA A 15 2.34 16.51 0.83
C ALA A 15 1.46 17.67 0.30
N ALA A 16 0.25 17.37 -0.16
CA ALA A 16 -0.67 18.39 -0.67
C ALA A 16 -1.05 19.41 0.40
N LYS A 17 -1.34 18.94 1.63
CA LYS A 17 -1.68 19.82 2.76
C LYS A 17 -0.49 20.66 3.20
N ALA A 18 0.71 20.07 3.23
CA ALA A 18 1.92 20.79 3.60
C ALA A 18 2.28 21.85 2.57
N ALA A 19 2.27 21.53 1.27
CA ALA A 19 2.50 22.49 0.20
C ALA A 19 1.51 23.66 0.28
N ARG A 20 0.20 23.38 0.45
CA ARG A 20 -0.85 24.39 0.57
C ARG A 20 -0.70 25.27 1.81
N LYS A 21 -0.22 24.70 2.91
CA LYS A 21 0.02 25.44 4.15
C LYS A 21 1.17 26.44 4.02
N HIS A 22 2.22 26.05 3.29
CA HIS A 22 3.44 26.86 3.14
C HIS A 22 3.36 27.86 1.98
N ASP A 23 2.59 27.55 0.93
CA ASP A 23 2.33 28.44 -0.20
C ASP A 23 0.80 28.60 -0.40
N LYS A 24 0.24 29.65 0.22
CA LYS A 24 -1.20 29.89 0.25
C LYS A 24 -1.79 30.32 -1.09
N ASP A 25 -0.97 30.85 -1.99
CA ASP A 25 -1.39 31.35 -3.30
C ASP A 25 -1.19 30.32 -4.42
N ALA A 26 -0.60 29.17 -4.09
CA ALA A 26 -0.34 28.12 -5.05
C ALA A 26 -1.61 27.39 -5.51
N GLU A 27 -1.60 26.90 -6.75
CA GLU A 27 -2.50 25.84 -7.17
C GLU A 27 -1.93 24.50 -6.73
N VAL A 28 -2.67 23.75 -5.90
CA VAL A 28 -2.28 22.42 -5.44
C VAL A 28 -3.24 21.39 -5.99
N ILE A 29 -2.73 20.46 -6.79
CA ILE A 29 -3.48 19.40 -7.46
C ILE A 29 -3.02 18.05 -6.90
N LEU A 30 -3.96 17.24 -6.43
CA LEU A 30 -3.75 15.86 -6.01
C LEU A 30 -4.44 14.93 -7.01
N ALA A 31 -3.67 14.25 -7.85
CA ALA A 31 -4.19 13.31 -8.84
C ALA A 31 -4.08 11.87 -8.31
N THR A 32 -5.12 11.07 -8.50
CA THR A 32 -5.20 9.68 -8.04
C THR A 32 -5.92 8.80 -9.05
N GLU A 33 -5.49 7.55 -9.18
CA GLU A 33 -6.17 6.57 -10.03
C GLU A 33 -7.52 6.11 -9.47
N GLU A 34 -7.71 6.21 -8.16
CA GLU A 34 -8.94 5.79 -7.49
C GLU A 34 -10.01 6.89 -7.59
N HIS A 35 -11.25 6.48 -7.83
CA HIS A 35 -12.41 7.38 -7.79
C HIS A 35 -12.94 7.60 -6.37
N ALA A 36 -12.59 6.72 -5.44
CA ALA A 36 -13.00 6.80 -4.06
C ALA A 36 -12.36 8.00 -3.35
N ALA A 37 -13.10 8.59 -2.41
CA ALA A 37 -12.52 9.54 -1.47
C ALA A 37 -11.39 8.88 -0.66
N PRO A 38 -10.38 9.62 -0.21
CA PRO A 38 -9.28 9.08 0.58
C PRO A 38 -9.76 8.29 1.80
N TYR A 39 -9.12 7.15 2.03
CA TYR A 39 -9.46 6.21 3.09
C TYR A 39 -8.21 5.62 3.76
N LEU A 40 -8.40 5.03 4.93
CA LEU A 40 -7.36 4.41 5.73
C LEU A 40 -7.14 2.95 5.27
N ARG A 41 -6.17 2.73 4.35
CA ARG A 41 -5.85 1.37 3.84
C ARG A 41 -5.63 0.32 4.93
N PRO A 42 -4.98 0.63 6.06
CA PRO A 42 -4.81 -0.34 7.13
C PRO A 42 -6.12 -0.87 7.72
N LEU A 43 -7.24 -0.18 7.49
CA LEU A 43 -8.57 -0.61 7.96
C LEU A 43 -9.37 -1.40 6.90
N LEU A 44 -8.80 -1.69 5.73
CA LEU A 44 -9.48 -2.52 4.74
C LEU A 44 -9.83 -3.93 5.24
N PRO A 45 -8.99 -4.61 6.04
CA PRO A 45 -9.38 -5.87 6.67
C PRO A 45 -10.64 -5.74 7.56
N ASP A 46 -10.80 -4.64 8.29
CA ASP A 46 -11.98 -4.39 9.14
C ASP A 46 -13.24 -4.17 8.28
N LEU A 47 -13.09 -3.50 7.12
CA LEU A 47 -14.18 -3.37 6.15
C LEU A 47 -14.57 -4.75 5.58
N VAL A 48 -13.59 -5.58 5.27
CA VAL A 48 -13.82 -6.95 4.77
C VAL A 48 -14.55 -7.78 5.83
N SER A 49 -14.09 -7.78 7.07
CA SER A 49 -14.72 -8.53 8.16
C SER A 49 -16.11 -8.00 8.58
N GLY A 50 -16.44 -6.75 8.20
CA GLY A 50 -17.67 -6.08 8.62
C GLY A 50 -17.59 -5.43 9.99
N GLU A 51 -16.40 -5.35 10.59
CA GLU A 51 -16.18 -4.63 11.84
C GLU A 51 -16.31 -3.12 11.66
N ARG A 52 -16.10 -2.65 10.43
CA ARG A 52 -16.30 -1.25 10.04
C ARG A 52 -17.12 -1.15 8.77
N GLU A 53 -17.97 -0.15 8.74
CA GLU A 53 -18.64 0.31 7.54
C GLU A 53 -17.72 1.21 6.71
N LEU A 54 -18.11 1.50 5.46
CA LEU A 54 -17.35 2.35 4.54
C LEU A 54 -17.02 3.72 5.15
N SER A 55 -17.95 4.33 5.87
CA SER A 55 -17.74 5.61 6.56
C SER A 55 -16.68 5.54 7.66
N GLY A 56 -16.53 4.38 8.29
CA GLY A 56 -15.55 4.11 9.36
C GLY A 56 -14.12 3.92 8.88
N VAL A 57 -13.92 3.72 7.57
CA VAL A 57 -12.58 3.64 6.96
C VAL A 57 -12.17 4.94 6.24
N ALA A 58 -13.05 5.94 6.17
CA ALA A 58 -12.73 7.21 5.55
C ALA A 58 -11.56 7.92 6.25
N ASP A 59 -10.62 8.47 5.47
CA ASP A 59 -9.49 9.21 6.04
C ASP A 59 -9.94 10.60 6.55
N PRO A 60 -9.83 10.89 7.86
CA PRO A 60 -10.16 12.21 8.39
C PRO A 60 -9.34 13.34 7.76
N GLN A 61 -8.08 13.04 7.37
CA GLN A 61 -7.24 14.02 6.69
C GLN A 61 -7.73 14.29 5.26
N GLY A 62 -8.25 13.28 4.57
CA GLY A 62 -8.83 13.41 3.24
C GLY A 62 -10.13 14.21 3.21
N LYS A 63 -10.96 14.11 4.25
CA LYS A 63 -12.23 14.88 4.36
C LYS A 63 -12.05 16.40 4.30
N GLY A 64 -10.88 16.93 4.67
CA GLY A 64 -10.58 18.36 4.68
C GLY A 64 -9.91 18.88 3.41
N LEU A 65 -9.55 18.04 2.44
CA LEU A 65 -8.75 18.46 1.27
C LEU A 65 -9.43 19.56 0.44
N ALA A 66 -10.68 19.37 0.07
CA ALA A 66 -11.41 20.38 -0.72
C ALA A 66 -11.54 21.72 0.03
N LYS A 67 -11.79 21.68 1.36
CA LYS A 67 -11.87 22.88 2.19
C LYS A 67 -10.51 23.58 2.34
N SER A 68 -9.40 22.84 2.19
CA SER A 68 -8.05 23.42 2.22
C SER A 68 -7.62 24.03 0.89
N GLY A 69 -8.45 24.01 -0.15
CA GLY A 69 -8.12 24.52 -1.47
C GLY A 69 -7.23 23.58 -2.31
N VAL A 70 -7.18 22.29 -1.96
CA VAL A 70 -6.53 21.26 -2.77
C VAL A 70 -7.53 20.71 -3.77
N LYS A 71 -7.19 20.76 -5.07
CA LYS A 71 -7.98 20.18 -6.16
C LYS A 71 -7.70 18.69 -6.26
N LEU A 72 -8.71 17.85 -6.02
CA LEU A 72 -8.61 16.41 -6.18
C LEU A 72 -9.05 16.00 -7.59
N LEU A 73 -8.19 15.26 -8.31
CA LEU A 73 -8.48 14.66 -9.60
C LEU A 73 -8.53 13.14 -9.46
N GLY A 74 -9.73 12.58 -9.35
CA GLY A 74 -9.97 11.13 -9.32
C GLY A 74 -9.93 10.49 -10.72
N GLY A 75 -9.63 9.19 -10.78
CA GLY A 75 -9.54 8.43 -12.03
C GLY A 75 -8.30 8.76 -12.88
N LYS A 76 -7.33 9.48 -12.35
CA LYS A 76 -6.12 9.94 -13.04
C LYS A 76 -4.92 9.06 -12.69
N ARG A 77 -4.70 8.02 -13.49
CA ARG A 77 -3.52 7.16 -13.38
C ARG A 77 -2.39 7.76 -14.23
N ALA A 78 -1.28 8.11 -13.59
CA ALA A 78 -0.09 8.58 -14.29
C ALA A 78 0.47 7.49 -15.21
N ARG A 79 0.70 7.82 -16.47
CA ARG A 79 1.26 6.93 -17.49
C ARG A 79 2.69 7.31 -17.87
N ARG A 80 3.01 8.61 -17.87
CA ARG A 80 4.32 9.12 -18.25
C ARG A 80 4.59 10.47 -17.59
N VAL A 81 5.84 10.70 -17.23
CA VAL A 81 6.37 12.01 -16.83
C VAL A 81 7.36 12.49 -17.89
N ASP A 82 7.17 13.70 -18.40
CA ASP A 82 8.13 14.43 -19.20
C ASP A 82 8.74 15.52 -18.31
N ALA A 83 9.86 15.19 -17.67
CA ALA A 83 10.50 16.11 -16.74
C ALA A 83 11.07 17.37 -17.41
N ALA A 84 11.49 17.28 -18.68
CA ALA A 84 12.01 18.41 -19.43
C ALA A 84 10.92 19.45 -19.75
N LYS A 85 9.67 18.98 -19.90
CA LYS A 85 8.51 19.84 -20.16
C LYS A 85 7.65 20.09 -18.90
N ASN A 86 8.06 19.59 -17.76
CA ASN A 86 7.31 19.67 -16.50
C ASN A 86 5.85 19.20 -16.66
N ARG A 87 5.64 18.01 -17.24
CA ARG A 87 4.33 17.52 -17.63
C ARG A 87 4.12 16.06 -17.27
N VAL A 88 2.91 15.74 -16.80
CA VAL A 88 2.43 14.38 -16.56
C VAL A 88 1.31 14.08 -17.53
N THR A 89 1.40 12.94 -18.25
CA THR A 89 0.32 12.39 -19.08
C THR A 89 -0.35 11.26 -18.33
N PHE A 90 -1.68 11.27 -18.28
CA PHE A 90 -2.49 10.23 -17.63
C PHE A 90 -2.98 9.17 -18.63
N SER A 91 -3.51 8.07 -18.11
CA SER A 91 -3.98 6.93 -18.91
C SER A 91 -5.15 7.26 -19.83
N ASP A 92 -5.95 8.28 -19.52
CA ASP A 92 -7.05 8.81 -20.34
C ASP A 92 -6.58 9.80 -21.42
N GLY A 93 -5.28 10.00 -21.56
CA GLY A 93 -4.68 10.93 -22.52
C GLY A 93 -4.63 12.38 -22.07
N SER A 94 -5.26 12.73 -20.94
CA SER A 94 -5.17 14.10 -20.41
C SER A 94 -3.78 14.38 -19.84
N GLU A 95 -3.46 15.66 -19.73
CA GLU A 95 -2.15 16.13 -19.27
C GLU A 95 -2.30 17.20 -18.19
N GLU A 96 -1.36 17.21 -17.26
CA GLU A 96 -1.21 18.28 -16.26
C GLU A 96 0.25 18.75 -16.23
N THR A 97 0.43 20.08 -16.21
CA THR A 97 1.74 20.70 -16.03
C THR A 97 1.98 21.02 -14.56
N TYR A 98 3.24 21.19 -14.19
CA TYR A 98 3.62 21.52 -12.81
C TYR A 98 4.83 22.45 -12.76
N ASN A 99 4.96 23.22 -11.69
CA ASN A 99 6.23 23.81 -11.29
C ASN A 99 7.01 22.82 -10.41
N PHE A 100 6.30 22.11 -9.52
CA PHE A 100 6.86 21.05 -8.67
C PHE A 100 5.97 19.82 -8.72
N LEU A 101 6.60 18.64 -8.75
CA LEU A 101 5.94 17.33 -8.76
C LEU A 101 6.31 16.54 -7.52
N CYS A 102 5.33 15.95 -6.84
CA CYS A 102 5.56 14.94 -5.81
C CYS A 102 5.02 13.58 -6.27
N VAL A 103 5.90 12.59 -6.38
CA VAL A 103 5.53 11.20 -6.63
C VAL A 103 5.20 10.54 -5.29
N ALA A 104 3.92 10.23 -5.06
CA ALA A 104 3.40 9.59 -3.84
C ALA A 104 2.49 8.39 -4.18
N THR A 105 2.85 7.68 -5.25
CA THR A 105 2.05 6.61 -5.88
C THR A 105 2.03 5.30 -5.10
N GLY A 106 2.79 5.22 -4.00
CA GLY A 106 2.84 4.03 -3.16
C GLY A 106 3.36 2.79 -3.90
N GLY A 107 2.76 1.64 -3.62
CA GLY A 107 3.16 0.38 -4.23
C GLY A 107 1.95 -0.45 -4.69
N ARG A 108 2.22 -1.40 -5.59
CA ARG A 108 1.28 -2.42 -6.07
C ARG A 108 1.64 -3.78 -5.45
N PRO A 109 0.67 -4.65 -5.18
CA PRO A 109 0.94 -6.00 -4.67
C PRO A 109 1.84 -6.79 -5.63
N ILE A 110 2.66 -7.66 -5.07
CA ILE A 110 3.42 -8.63 -5.83
C ILE A 110 2.49 -9.81 -6.14
N LEU A 111 2.34 -10.13 -7.42
CA LEU A 111 1.64 -11.34 -7.85
C LEU A 111 2.61 -12.53 -7.78
N PRO A 112 2.31 -13.57 -6.98
CA PRO A 112 3.08 -14.82 -7.00
C PRO A 112 3.05 -15.46 -8.39
N LEU A 113 4.19 -16.01 -8.82
CA LEU A 113 4.30 -16.62 -10.17
C LEU A 113 3.27 -17.72 -10.41
N ALA A 114 3.01 -18.56 -9.40
CA ALA A 114 2.02 -19.63 -9.47
C ALA A 114 0.59 -19.13 -9.77
N LEU A 115 0.26 -17.88 -9.43
CA LEU A 115 -1.06 -17.29 -9.68
C LEU A 115 -1.18 -16.60 -11.05
N MET A 116 -0.08 -16.42 -11.77
CA MET A 116 -0.11 -15.77 -13.09
C MET A 116 -0.94 -16.55 -14.11
N TRP A 117 -1.04 -17.88 -13.95
CA TRP A 117 -1.71 -18.78 -14.86
C TRP A 117 -3.10 -19.20 -14.38
N ALA A 118 -3.54 -18.70 -13.23
CA ALA A 118 -4.83 -18.99 -12.64
C ALA A 118 -5.70 -17.71 -12.46
N PRO A 119 -5.97 -16.94 -13.52
CA PRO A 119 -6.77 -15.72 -13.41
C PRO A 119 -8.19 -16.07 -12.93
N GLY A 120 -8.72 -15.25 -12.01
CA GLY A 120 -10.03 -15.48 -11.42
C GLY A 120 -10.03 -16.32 -10.14
N SER A 121 -8.98 -17.06 -9.84
CA SER A 121 -8.86 -17.82 -8.59
C SER A 121 -8.57 -16.95 -7.36
N PHE A 122 -7.99 -15.78 -7.55
CA PHE A 122 -7.50 -14.93 -6.47
C PHE A 122 -8.01 -13.49 -6.55
N LEU A 123 -7.97 -12.82 -5.41
CA LEU A 123 -8.17 -11.37 -5.26
C LEU A 123 -7.05 -10.78 -4.40
N PHE A 124 -6.61 -9.59 -4.75
CA PHE A 124 -5.75 -8.81 -3.87
C PHE A 124 -6.56 -8.12 -2.77
N LEU A 125 -5.92 -7.84 -1.64
CA LEU A 125 -6.45 -6.94 -0.62
C LEU A 125 -5.56 -5.69 -0.54
N ASN A 126 -5.76 -4.75 -1.46
CA ASN A 126 -4.91 -3.56 -1.60
C ASN A 126 -5.68 -2.24 -1.71
N SER A 127 -6.80 -2.21 -2.38
CA SER A 127 -7.62 -1.01 -2.59
C SER A 127 -9.00 -1.19 -1.96
N LEU A 128 -9.77 -0.09 -1.87
CA LEU A 128 -11.16 -0.14 -1.41
C LEU A 128 -12.00 -1.06 -2.29
N GLY A 129 -11.83 -0.97 -3.60
CA GLY A 129 -12.52 -1.85 -4.54
C GLY A 129 -12.12 -3.32 -4.37
N ASP A 130 -10.85 -3.60 -4.03
CA ASP A 130 -10.42 -4.96 -3.70
C ASP A 130 -11.10 -5.46 -2.44
N ALA A 131 -11.15 -4.67 -1.37
CA ALA A 131 -11.79 -5.05 -0.12
C ALA A 131 -13.28 -5.38 -0.31
N GLN A 132 -13.99 -4.62 -1.12
CA GLN A 132 -15.39 -4.88 -1.46
C GLN A 132 -15.55 -6.20 -2.21
N ARG A 133 -14.72 -6.46 -3.25
CA ARG A 133 -14.74 -7.73 -4.00
C ARG A 133 -14.35 -8.94 -3.13
N VAL A 134 -13.33 -8.77 -2.28
CA VAL A 134 -12.90 -9.81 -1.33
C VAL A 134 -14.06 -10.16 -0.39
N ARG A 135 -14.69 -9.14 0.23
CA ARG A 135 -15.84 -9.34 1.11
C ARG A 135 -16.97 -10.07 0.40
N GLU A 136 -17.39 -9.59 -0.78
CA GLU A 136 -18.48 -10.18 -1.54
C GLU A 136 -18.22 -11.64 -1.87
N ARG A 137 -17.02 -11.98 -2.32
CA ARG A 137 -16.66 -13.35 -2.68
C ARG A 137 -16.49 -14.23 -1.44
N ALA A 138 -15.87 -13.73 -0.37
CA ALA A 138 -15.69 -14.47 0.87
C ALA A 138 -17.02 -14.83 1.55
N MET A 139 -18.05 -13.98 1.46
CA MET A 139 -19.39 -14.27 1.98
C MET A 139 -20.09 -15.45 1.26
N ARG A 140 -19.59 -15.85 0.07
CA ARG A 140 -20.09 -16.98 -0.73
C ARG A 140 -19.10 -18.15 -0.76
N SER A 141 -18.08 -18.10 0.07
CA SER A 141 -16.98 -19.06 0.12
C SER A 141 -16.95 -19.75 1.49
N ASP A 142 -16.86 -21.08 1.52
CA ASP A 142 -16.69 -21.80 2.78
C ASP A 142 -15.21 -21.82 3.21
N THR A 143 -14.30 -22.00 2.25
CA THR A 143 -12.87 -22.13 2.49
C THR A 143 -12.11 -21.07 1.72
N THR A 144 -11.27 -20.32 2.43
CA THR A 144 -10.41 -19.29 1.86
C THR A 144 -8.94 -19.56 2.19
N VAL A 145 -8.10 -19.56 1.17
CA VAL A 145 -6.65 -19.52 1.32
C VAL A 145 -6.21 -18.05 1.39
N VAL A 146 -5.48 -17.69 2.42
CA VAL A 146 -4.77 -16.39 2.50
C VAL A 146 -3.30 -16.64 2.22
N TYR A 147 -2.74 -15.92 1.25
CA TYR A 147 -1.33 -16.03 0.90
C TYR A 147 -0.61 -14.70 1.11
N GLY A 148 0.43 -14.72 1.92
CA GLY A 148 1.30 -13.57 2.13
C GLY A 148 1.90 -13.52 3.53
N PRO A 149 3.11 -12.92 3.65
CA PRO A 149 3.83 -12.83 4.90
C PRO A 149 3.38 -11.66 5.77
N GLY A 150 3.74 -11.73 7.04
CA GLY A 150 3.70 -10.61 7.97
C GLY A 150 2.32 -10.02 8.20
N TYR A 151 2.30 -8.72 8.49
CA TYR A 151 1.09 -8.00 8.91
C TYR A 151 -0.10 -8.13 7.96
N LEU A 152 0.11 -8.03 6.64
CA LEU A 152 -0.98 -8.09 5.67
C LEU A 152 -1.63 -9.48 5.63
N GLY A 153 -0.81 -10.55 5.69
CA GLY A 153 -1.29 -11.93 5.77
C GLY A 153 -2.09 -12.18 7.04
N ILE A 154 -1.57 -11.73 8.19
CA ILE A 154 -2.23 -11.83 9.50
C ILE A 154 -3.61 -11.16 9.47
N GLU A 155 -3.68 -9.90 9.05
CA GLU A 155 -4.93 -9.14 9.06
C GLU A 155 -5.95 -9.69 8.04
N ALA A 156 -5.48 -10.17 6.89
CA ALA A 156 -6.34 -10.84 5.93
C ALA A 156 -6.91 -12.15 6.51
N ALA A 157 -6.06 -12.99 7.14
CA ALA A 157 -6.51 -14.23 7.76
C ALA A 157 -7.52 -13.97 8.89
N ARG A 158 -7.24 -12.97 9.75
CA ARG A 158 -8.17 -12.51 10.79
C ARG A 158 -9.53 -12.12 10.19
N ALA A 159 -9.51 -11.28 9.17
CA ALA A 159 -10.73 -10.79 8.54
C ALA A 159 -11.57 -11.91 7.91
N MET A 160 -10.93 -12.84 7.19
CA MET A 160 -11.62 -14.00 6.60
C MET A 160 -12.19 -14.91 7.69
N ARG A 161 -11.43 -15.17 8.76
CA ARG A 161 -11.91 -16.01 9.86
C ARG A 161 -13.12 -15.40 10.57
N LYS A 162 -13.11 -14.07 10.74
CA LYS A 162 -14.23 -13.33 11.36
C LYS A 162 -15.50 -13.34 10.48
N LEU A 163 -15.35 -13.39 9.16
CA LEU A 163 -16.47 -13.63 8.23
C LEU A 163 -17.07 -15.04 8.32
N GLY A 164 -16.43 -15.95 9.06
CA GLY A 164 -16.90 -17.33 9.22
C GLY A 164 -16.25 -18.35 8.28
N ASN A 165 -15.33 -17.93 7.40
CA ASN A 165 -14.65 -18.87 6.51
C ASN A 165 -13.77 -19.86 7.27
N GLN A 166 -13.60 -21.05 6.73
CA GLN A 166 -12.47 -21.90 7.05
C GLN A 166 -11.23 -21.29 6.41
N VAL A 167 -10.25 -20.89 7.22
CA VAL A 167 -9.06 -20.15 6.74
C VAL A 167 -7.82 -21.02 6.79
N ILE A 168 -7.14 -21.08 5.66
CA ILE A 168 -5.79 -21.63 5.54
C ILE A 168 -4.87 -20.48 5.20
N TRP A 169 -3.96 -20.12 6.12
CA TRP A 169 -2.96 -19.09 5.89
C TRP A 169 -1.64 -19.72 5.47
N ILE A 170 -1.22 -19.43 4.23
CA ILE A 170 0.10 -19.80 3.70
C ILE A 170 1.02 -18.60 3.91
N ASN A 171 1.95 -18.72 4.86
CA ASN A 171 2.96 -17.73 5.16
C ASN A 171 4.30 -18.16 4.57
N PRO A 172 4.77 -17.52 3.46
CA PRO A 172 6.02 -17.93 2.80
C PRO A 172 7.28 -17.54 3.59
N GLY A 173 7.14 -16.91 4.74
CA GLY A 173 8.26 -16.50 5.60
C GLY A 173 8.53 -15.00 5.55
N LEU A 174 9.80 -14.63 5.75
CA LEU A 174 10.18 -13.21 5.88
C LEU A 174 9.85 -12.40 4.63
N PRO A 175 9.31 -11.19 4.81
CA PRO A 175 9.08 -10.28 3.71
C PRO A 175 10.39 -9.89 3.02
N ARG A 176 10.35 -9.77 1.68
CA ARG A 176 11.51 -9.32 0.88
C ARG A 176 11.75 -7.83 1.02
N PHE A 177 10.67 -7.09 1.16
CA PHE A 177 10.64 -5.63 1.29
C PHE A 177 9.80 -5.28 2.51
N GLY A 178 10.23 -4.32 3.28
CA GLY A 178 9.50 -3.85 4.45
C GLY A 178 10.14 -4.25 5.77
N ASN A 179 9.45 -3.90 6.85
CA ASN A 179 9.94 -4.18 8.19
C ASN A 179 9.33 -5.51 8.65
N PRO A 180 10.13 -6.53 8.92
CA PRO A 180 9.61 -7.76 9.51
C PRO A 180 9.00 -7.42 10.89
N ILE A 181 7.88 -8.06 11.20
CA ILE A 181 7.39 -8.14 12.58
C ILE A 181 8.48 -8.89 13.37
N SER A 182 8.72 -8.49 14.63
CA SER A 182 9.67 -9.28 15.44
C SER A 182 9.18 -10.73 15.54
N GLY A 183 10.09 -11.69 15.45
CA GLY A 183 9.74 -13.12 15.45
C GLY A 183 8.86 -13.51 16.62
N ASP A 184 9.11 -12.97 17.82
CA ASP A 184 8.30 -13.23 19.01
C ASP A 184 6.86 -12.72 18.87
N VAL A 185 6.66 -11.55 18.28
CA VAL A 185 5.32 -10.98 18.04
C VAL A 185 4.60 -11.78 16.95
N GLU A 186 5.29 -12.14 15.88
CA GLU A 186 4.70 -12.95 14.81
C GLU A 186 4.27 -14.33 15.31
N ALA A 187 5.12 -15.01 16.10
CA ALA A 187 4.79 -16.31 16.71
C ALA A 187 3.55 -16.22 17.60
N ARG A 188 3.49 -15.25 18.51
CA ARG A 188 2.35 -15.05 19.41
C ARG A 188 1.05 -14.77 18.67
N VAL A 189 1.10 -13.95 17.61
CA VAL A 189 -0.06 -13.65 16.76
C VAL A 189 -0.49 -14.89 15.98
N THR A 190 0.46 -15.65 15.45
CA THR A 190 0.19 -16.92 14.76
C THR A 190 -0.51 -17.93 15.66
N ASP A 191 -0.05 -18.06 16.91
CA ASP A 191 -0.69 -18.96 17.89
C ASP A 191 -2.12 -18.51 18.24
N GLN A 192 -2.36 -17.21 18.34
CA GLN A 192 -3.72 -16.70 18.51
C GLN A 192 -4.63 -17.00 17.31
N LEU A 193 -4.12 -16.90 16.09
CA LEU A 193 -4.88 -17.27 14.89
C LEU A 193 -5.16 -18.78 14.84
N ARG A 194 -4.18 -19.63 15.21
CA ARG A 194 -4.36 -21.09 15.35
C ARG A 194 -5.42 -21.43 16.38
N ALA A 195 -5.40 -20.78 17.54
CA ALA A 195 -6.41 -20.96 18.59
C ALA A 195 -7.83 -20.61 18.13
N ARG A 196 -7.96 -19.77 17.11
CA ARG A 196 -9.23 -19.40 16.46
C ARG A 196 -9.60 -20.25 15.25
N GLY A 197 -8.86 -21.33 15.00
CA GLY A 197 -9.13 -22.30 13.96
C GLY A 197 -8.58 -21.91 12.59
N VAL A 198 -7.63 -20.99 12.51
CA VAL A 198 -6.85 -20.76 11.27
C VAL A 198 -5.81 -21.86 11.14
N LYS A 199 -5.80 -22.58 10.03
CA LYS A 199 -4.72 -23.51 9.69
C LYS A 199 -3.55 -22.68 9.11
N VAL A 200 -2.35 -22.83 9.71
CA VAL A 200 -1.18 -22.04 9.28
C VAL A 200 -0.10 -22.95 8.72
N HIS A 201 0.29 -22.66 7.48
CA HIS A 201 1.42 -23.28 6.77
C HIS A 201 2.55 -22.25 6.68
N GLU A 202 3.56 -22.42 7.53
CA GLU A 202 4.73 -21.53 7.59
C GLU A 202 5.85 -22.02 6.70
N GLY A 203 6.64 -21.09 6.15
CA GLY A 203 7.81 -21.41 5.32
C GLY A 203 7.46 -22.11 4.00
N THR A 204 6.21 -21.97 3.54
CA THR A 204 5.71 -22.65 2.36
C THR A 204 5.20 -21.65 1.33
N GLU A 205 5.42 -21.96 0.07
CA GLU A 205 4.96 -21.19 -1.08
C GLU A 205 3.85 -21.92 -1.84
N ILE A 206 3.05 -21.18 -2.61
CA ILE A 206 2.17 -21.76 -3.63
C ILE A 206 3.04 -22.13 -4.83
N ALA A 207 3.03 -23.41 -5.19
CA ALA A 207 3.72 -23.93 -6.38
C ALA A 207 2.84 -23.87 -7.62
N ASP A 208 1.53 -24.15 -7.47
CA ASP A 208 0.57 -24.13 -8.56
C ASP A 208 -0.86 -23.92 -8.05
N VAL A 209 -1.75 -23.50 -8.95
CA VAL A 209 -3.19 -23.38 -8.67
C VAL A 209 -3.98 -23.97 -9.84
N ILE A 210 -4.78 -24.97 -9.55
CA ILE A 210 -5.63 -25.66 -10.52
C ILE A 210 -7.06 -25.14 -10.36
N ASP A 211 -7.63 -24.60 -11.44
CA ASP A 211 -9.04 -24.26 -11.51
C ASP A 211 -9.83 -25.53 -11.84
N VAL A 212 -10.69 -25.97 -10.93
CA VAL A 212 -11.47 -27.19 -11.10
C VAL A 212 -12.76 -26.94 -11.89
N ASP A 213 -13.47 -25.84 -11.57
CA ASP A 213 -14.79 -25.54 -12.16
C ASP A 213 -15.17 -24.05 -12.16
N GLY A 214 -14.19 -23.15 -12.03
CA GLY A 214 -14.38 -21.70 -11.94
C GLY A 214 -14.84 -21.19 -10.56
N LYS A 215 -15.11 -22.11 -9.61
CA LYS A 215 -15.54 -21.80 -8.24
C LYS A 215 -14.68 -22.51 -7.19
N ASN A 216 -14.19 -23.69 -7.54
CA ASN A 216 -13.35 -24.54 -6.70
C ASN A 216 -11.94 -24.55 -7.26
N PHE A 217 -10.97 -24.35 -6.41
CA PHE A 217 -9.55 -24.30 -6.74
C PHE A 217 -8.77 -25.29 -5.87
N GLU A 218 -7.75 -25.88 -6.44
CA GLU A 218 -6.76 -26.68 -5.73
C GLU A 218 -5.43 -25.92 -5.72
N VAL A 219 -5.01 -25.51 -4.53
CA VAL A 219 -3.71 -24.86 -4.30
C VAL A 219 -2.70 -25.94 -3.99
N VAL A 220 -1.69 -26.10 -4.84
CA VAL A 220 -0.57 -27.00 -4.63
C VAL A 220 0.55 -26.22 -3.93
N THR A 221 0.98 -26.72 -2.77
CA THR A 221 2.11 -26.12 -2.03
C THR A 221 3.45 -26.66 -2.51
N ALA A 222 4.54 -25.89 -2.29
CA ALA A 222 5.89 -26.32 -2.63
C ALA A 222 6.32 -27.62 -1.94
N GLY A 223 5.69 -27.98 -0.82
CA GLY A 223 5.87 -29.27 -0.14
C GLY A 223 5.05 -30.42 -0.73
N GLY A 224 4.33 -30.23 -1.84
CA GLY A 224 3.54 -31.27 -2.51
C GLY A 224 2.14 -31.49 -1.92
N GLY A 225 1.75 -30.72 -0.90
CA GLY A 225 0.38 -30.79 -0.34
C GLY A 225 -0.61 -30.06 -1.24
N THR A 226 -1.87 -30.56 -1.27
CA THR A 226 -2.98 -29.94 -2.01
C THR A 226 -4.03 -29.40 -1.03
N ILE A 227 -4.49 -28.18 -1.26
CA ILE A 227 -5.50 -27.48 -0.45
C ILE A 227 -6.65 -27.09 -1.36
N ARG A 228 -7.86 -27.58 -1.07
CA ARG A 228 -9.08 -27.16 -1.78
C ARG A 228 -9.63 -25.88 -1.17
N CYS A 229 -9.99 -24.91 -2.00
CA CYS A 229 -10.57 -23.64 -1.57
C CYS A 229 -11.51 -23.05 -2.63
N HIS A 230 -12.27 -22.02 -2.23
CA HIS A 230 -13.19 -21.26 -3.10
C HIS A 230 -12.64 -19.87 -3.44
N LEU A 231 -11.67 -19.40 -2.66
CA LEU A 231 -11.06 -18.07 -2.82
C LEU A 231 -9.62 -18.11 -2.34
N ILE A 232 -8.74 -17.43 -3.08
CA ILE A 232 -7.39 -17.13 -2.66
C ILE A 232 -7.29 -15.59 -2.45
N VAL A 233 -6.98 -15.15 -1.23
CA VAL A 233 -6.70 -13.74 -0.92
C VAL A 233 -5.20 -13.52 -0.90
N VAL A 234 -4.71 -12.71 -1.83
CA VAL A 234 -3.29 -12.36 -1.95
C VAL A 234 -3.01 -11.11 -1.14
N ALA A 235 -2.31 -11.28 -0.04
CA ALA A 235 -1.92 -10.25 0.91
C ALA A 235 -0.38 -10.13 0.97
N THR A 236 0.23 -10.03 -0.21
CA THR A 236 1.68 -9.96 -0.38
C THR A 236 2.21 -8.56 -0.18
N GLU A 237 3.52 -8.46 -0.11
CA GLU A 237 4.26 -7.21 -0.15
C GLU A 237 3.98 -6.39 -1.41
N ARG A 238 4.51 -5.19 -1.41
CA ARG A 238 4.24 -4.19 -2.45
C ARG A 238 5.54 -3.80 -3.13
N LEU A 239 5.51 -3.72 -4.46
CA LEU A 239 6.54 -3.09 -5.26
C LEU A 239 6.19 -1.62 -5.47
N PRO A 240 7.16 -0.71 -5.40
CA PRO A 240 6.97 0.70 -5.75
C PRO A 240 6.30 0.88 -7.11
N ASN A 241 5.27 1.72 -7.15
CA ASN A 241 4.53 1.99 -8.38
C ASN A 241 5.17 3.16 -9.13
N ILE A 242 6.26 2.90 -9.85
CA ILE A 242 7.14 3.92 -10.46
C ILE A 242 7.38 3.73 -11.97
N GLY A 243 6.80 2.71 -12.60
CA GLY A 243 7.05 2.40 -14.02
C GLY A 243 6.75 3.56 -14.99
N PHE A 244 5.85 4.47 -14.64
CA PHE A 244 5.52 5.64 -15.44
C PHE A 244 6.64 6.71 -15.49
N LEU A 245 7.69 6.55 -14.68
CA LEU A 245 8.88 7.42 -14.69
C LEU A 245 9.95 6.95 -15.69
N GLU A 246 9.77 5.81 -16.32
CA GLU A 246 10.70 5.32 -17.32
C GLU A 246 10.86 6.34 -18.46
N GLY A 247 12.12 6.64 -18.82
CA GLY A 247 12.46 7.65 -19.83
C GLY A 247 12.28 9.11 -19.38
N SER A 248 11.90 9.40 -18.13
CA SER A 248 11.74 10.76 -17.60
C SER A 248 13.04 11.44 -17.22
N GLY A 249 14.15 10.68 -17.05
CA GLY A 249 15.40 11.16 -16.49
C GLY A 249 15.44 11.14 -14.94
N VAL A 250 14.33 10.81 -14.27
CA VAL A 250 14.32 10.60 -12.83
C VAL A 250 15.00 9.28 -12.50
N LYS A 251 15.97 9.30 -11.60
CA LYS A 251 16.71 8.10 -11.17
C LYS A 251 15.85 7.24 -10.25
N ALA A 252 15.84 5.94 -10.50
CA ALA A 252 15.17 4.95 -9.70
C ALA A 252 16.08 3.73 -9.45
N GLY A 253 15.97 3.15 -8.27
CA GLY A 253 16.48 1.85 -7.89
C GLY A 253 15.31 0.89 -7.67
N ALA A 254 15.13 0.37 -6.47
CA ALA A 254 13.93 -0.33 -6.08
C ALA A 254 12.73 0.62 -5.96
N GLY A 255 12.96 1.89 -5.65
CA GLY A 255 12.01 3.00 -5.60
C GLY A 255 12.56 4.23 -6.33
N VAL A 256 11.87 5.36 -6.21
CA VAL A 256 12.40 6.65 -6.70
C VAL A 256 13.51 7.09 -5.77
N LEU A 257 14.73 7.20 -6.29
CA LEU A 257 15.89 7.63 -5.50
C LEU A 257 15.74 9.11 -5.11
N VAL A 258 15.75 9.38 -3.80
CA VAL A 258 15.68 10.73 -3.26
C VAL A 258 16.76 10.95 -2.20
N ASP A 259 17.17 12.21 -2.08
CA ASP A 259 18.07 12.68 -1.03
C ASP A 259 17.33 12.76 0.34
N GLU A 260 18.03 13.19 1.36
CA GLU A 260 17.47 13.41 2.71
C GLU A 260 16.43 14.53 2.77
N TYR A 261 16.30 15.34 1.73
CA TYR A 261 15.25 16.35 1.55
C TYR A 261 14.04 15.81 0.78
N LEU A 262 14.04 14.52 0.43
CA LEU A 262 13.04 13.83 -0.40
C LEU A 262 12.99 14.35 -1.85
N ARG A 263 14.07 14.95 -2.32
CA ARG A 263 14.22 15.49 -3.66
C ARG A 263 14.95 14.46 -4.55
N THR A 264 14.49 14.31 -5.78
CA THR A 264 15.15 13.46 -6.77
C THR A 264 16.36 14.16 -7.41
N ASN A 265 17.05 13.50 -8.34
CA ASN A 265 18.07 14.12 -9.17
C ASN A 265 17.53 15.24 -10.09
N VAL A 266 16.20 15.33 -10.26
CA VAL A 266 15.53 16.44 -10.97
C VAL A 266 15.00 17.41 -9.92
N SER A 267 15.54 18.61 -9.88
CA SER A 267 15.45 19.56 -8.75
C SER A 267 14.01 19.95 -8.34
N ASN A 268 13.04 19.85 -9.26
CA ASN A 268 11.65 20.17 -9.00
C ASN A 268 10.74 18.91 -8.88
N ILE A 269 11.35 17.72 -8.77
CA ILE A 269 10.63 16.46 -8.57
C ILE A 269 11.02 15.85 -7.23
N TYR A 270 10.03 15.55 -6.40
CA TYR A 270 10.13 14.93 -5.08
C TYR A 270 9.43 13.57 -5.07
N ALA A 271 9.77 12.70 -4.13
CA ALA A 271 8.99 11.50 -3.90
C ALA A 271 8.84 11.20 -2.40
N ALA A 272 7.72 10.56 -2.03
CA ALA A 272 7.39 10.27 -0.64
C ALA A 272 6.53 9.01 -0.50
N GLY A 273 6.68 8.33 0.64
CA GLY A 273 5.95 7.10 0.98
C GLY A 273 6.56 5.87 0.33
N ASP A 274 5.76 4.81 0.17
CA ASP A 274 6.23 3.48 -0.24
C ASP A 274 6.88 3.43 -1.64
N CYS A 275 6.74 4.47 -2.46
CA CYS A 275 7.41 4.56 -3.76
C CYS A 275 8.79 5.22 -3.68
N ALA A 276 9.14 5.86 -2.56
CA ALA A 276 10.41 6.57 -2.39
C ALA A 276 11.49 5.69 -1.78
N GLU A 277 12.66 5.71 -2.38
CA GLU A 277 13.89 5.11 -1.86
C GLU A 277 14.77 6.23 -1.29
N VAL A 278 14.62 6.44 0.02
CA VAL A 278 15.15 7.61 0.74
C VAL A 278 16.55 7.35 1.23
N TYR A 279 17.45 8.29 0.99
CA TYR A 279 18.78 8.26 1.56
C TYR A 279 18.74 8.44 3.08
N ASP A 280 19.22 7.44 3.82
CA ASP A 280 19.37 7.48 5.27
C ASP A 280 20.76 7.98 5.62
N ILE A 281 20.85 9.23 6.11
CA ILE A 281 22.11 9.88 6.45
C ILE A 281 22.87 9.17 7.57
N ASN A 282 22.17 8.49 8.48
CA ASN A 282 22.79 7.78 9.60
C ASN A 282 23.38 6.44 9.14
N ARG A 283 22.76 5.79 8.18
CA ARG A 283 23.19 4.48 7.64
C ARG A 283 24.00 4.59 6.36
N ARG A 284 24.01 5.77 5.73
CA ARG A 284 24.66 6.04 4.44
C ARG A 284 24.22 5.09 3.33
N GLU A 285 22.95 4.76 3.31
CA GLU A 285 22.33 3.87 2.30
C GLU A 285 20.94 4.38 1.93
N SER A 286 20.49 4.06 0.71
CA SER A 286 19.12 4.34 0.28
C SER A 286 18.21 3.17 0.62
N ARG A 287 17.01 3.45 1.16
CA ARG A 287 16.04 2.44 1.58
C ARG A 287 14.61 2.88 1.34
N ILE A 288 13.76 1.93 1.02
CA ILE A 288 12.31 2.14 1.05
C ILE A 288 11.83 1.97 2.49
N ASN A 289 11.05 2.92 2.97
CA ASN A 289 10.47 2.91 4.32
C ASN A 289 8.97 2.70 4.22
N PHE A 290 8.55 1.44 4.09
CA PHE A 290 7.13 1.09 4.08
C PHE A 290 6.48 1.42 5.43
N GLY A 291 5.28 1.96 5.39
CA GLY A 291 4.47 2.18 6.57
C GLY A 291 3.67 3.47 6.55
N TRP A 292 2.50 3.42 7.20
CA TRP A 292 1.54 4.54 7.18
C TRP A 292 2.09 5.82 7.81
N ARG A 293 2.74 5.70 8.99
CA ARG A 293 3.33 6.86 9.69
C ARG A 293 4.51 7.44 8.95
N SER A 294 5.41 6.56 8.47
CA SER A 294 6.54 6.95 7.64
C SER A 294 6.09 7.72 6.40
N ALA A 295 5.06 7.21 5.72
CA ALA A 295 4.48 7.85 4.54
C ALA A 295 3.92 9.25 4.83
N ILE A 296 3.19 9.43 5.95
CA ILE A 296 2.69 10.75 6.37
C ILE A 296 3.85 11.72 6.59
N LYS A 297 4.86 11.30 7.36
CA LYS A 297 6.02 12.13 7.70
C LYS A 297 6.81 12.53 6.45
N GLN A 298 7.08 11.57 5.57
CA GLN A 298 7.74 11.85 4.29
C GLN A 298 6.90 12.79 3.43
N GLY A 299 5.60 12.54 3.29
CA GLY A 299 4.71 13.39 2.51
C GLY A 299 4.67 14.83 3.03
N GLN A 300 4.52 15.00 4.35
CA GLN A 300 4.54 16.33 4.96
C GLN A 300 5.85 17.05 4.62
N LEU A 301 6.98 16.37 4.78
CA LEU A 301 8.29 16.95 4.55
C LEU A 301 8.53 17.30 3.07
N ALA A 302 8.14 16.40 2.16
CA ALA A 302 8.22 16.65 0.72
C ALA A 302 7.39 17.88 0.32
N GLY A 303 6.17 18.00 0.86
CA GLY A 303 5.31 19.16 0.63
C GLY A 303 5.90 20.48 1.14
N GLU A 304 6.49 20.47 2.35
CA GLU A 304 7.18 21.61 2.93
C GLU A 304 8.41 21.99 2.07
N ASN A 305 9.20 21.00 1.66
CA ASN A 305 10.42 21.23 0.88
C ASN A 305 10.14 21.70 -0.54
N MET A 306 9.09 21.22 -1.20
CA MET A 306 8.64 21.78 -2.47
C MET A 306 8.28 23.26 -2.38
N ALA A 307 7.81 23.71 -1.21
CA ALA A 307 7.48 25.10 -0.94
C ALA A 307 8.65 25.90 -0.32
N GLY A 308 9.90 25.39 -0.40
CA GLY A 308 11.11 26.08 0.03
C GLY A 308 11.54 25.80 1.48
N GLY A 309 11.02 24.77 2.15
CA GLY A 309 11.24 24.51 3.57
C GLY A 309 12.64 24.03 3.97
N GLY A 310 13.35 23.29 3.12
CA GLY A 310 14.75 22.86 3.36
C GLY A 310 14.97 21.94 4.57
N LYS A 311 14.00 21.08 4.92
CA LYS A 311 14.06 20.17 6.08
C LYS A 311 14.56 18.78 5.71
N VAL A 312 15.34 18.18 6.60
CA VAL A 312 15.91 16.83 6.43
C VAL A 312 14.95 15.76 6.99
N TYR A 313 14.76 14.67 6.25
CA TYR A 313 14.05 13.50 6.74
C TYR A 313 14.98 12.67 7.63
N ILE A 314 14.57 12.50 8.88
CA ILE A 314 15.24 11.60 9.83
C ILE A 314 14.26 10.50 10.20
N LYS A 315 14.64 9.26 9.92
CA LYS A 315 13.87 8.09 10.28
C LYS A 315 13.97 7.82 11.78
N ASN A 316 12.84 7.68 12.45
CA ASN A 316 12.78 7.33 13.87
C ASN A 316 12.29 5.88 14.04
N ALA A 317 12.58 5.28 15.20
CA ALA A 317 12.09 3.95 15.54
C ALA A 317 10.54 3.87 15.55
N GLU A 318 9.87 4.97 15.87
CA GLU A 318 8.40 5.09 15.84
C GLU A 318 7.79 5.04 14.43
N ASP A 319 8.59 5.25 13.39
CA ASP A 319 8.17 5.09 12.00
C ASP A 319 7.98 3.60 11.64
N TYR A 320 8.49 2.70 12.48
CA TYR A 320 8.29 1.27 12.40
C TYR A 320 6.97 0.87 13.08
N PHE A 321 6.47 -0.26 12.66
CA PHE A 321 5.27 -0.92 13.16
C PHE A 321 5.07 -0.85 14.66
N GLY A 322 3.86 -0.59 15.08
CA GLY A 322 3.45 -0.79 16.47
C GLY A 322 2.02 -0.38 16.72
N LEU A 323 1.57 0.66 16.08
CA LEU A 323 0.26 1.24 16.38
C LEU A 323 -0.45 1.60 15.09
N LEU A 324 -1.17 0.66 14.52
CA LEU A 324 -2.23 0.97 13.57
C LEU A 324 -3.43 1.48 14.36
N TYR A 325 -3.63 2.80 14.32
CA TYR A 325 -4.81 3.46 14.90
C TYR A 325 -5.14 3.04 16.34
N GLY A 326 -4.10 2.94 17.18
CA GLY A 326 -4.24 2.80 18.63
C GLY A 326 -4.32 1.39 19.18
N ALA A 327 -4.49 0.35 18.37
CA ALA A 327 -4.49 -1.03 18.86
C ALA A 327 -3.21 -1.78 18.47
N PRO A 328 -2.49 -2.36 19.42
CA PRO A 328 -1.39 -3.27 19.14
C PRO A 328 -1.86 -4.46 18.29
N LEU A 329 -0.98 -4.97 17.41
CA LEU A 329 -1.28 -6.13 16.57
C LEU A 329 -1.81 -7.34 17.37
N LEU A 330 -1.27 -7.55 18.57
CA LEU A 330 -1.71 -8.61 19.48
C LEU A 330 -3.16 -8.44 19.95
N GLU A 331 -3.59 -7.22 20.28
CA GLU A 331 -4.97 -6.94 20.69
C GLU A 331 -5.93 -7.14 19.51
N ARG A 332 -5.55 -6.72 18.31
CA ARG A 332 -6.34 -6.94 17.11
C ARG A 332 -6.47 -8.42 16.75
N ALA A 333 -5.41 -9.20 16.92
CA ALA A 333 -5.45 -10.65 16.73
C ALA A 333 -6.23 -11.34 17.85
N ALA A 334 -6.40 -10.71 19.02
CA ALA A 334 -7.19 -11.21 20.14
C ALA A 334 -8.71 -10.92 20.03
N GLY A 335 -9.16 -9.97 19.22
CA GLY A 335 -10.58 -9.67 18.91
C GLY A 335 -11.08 -10.44 17.71
#